data_6dd8953ae726c0b4a2402cfaad52b183
#
_entry.id   6dd8953ae726c0b4a2402cfaad52b183
#
_cell.length_a   1.000
_cell.length_b   1.000
_cell.length_c   1.000
_cell.angle_alpha   90.00
_cell.angle_beta   90.00
_cell.angle_gamma   90.00
#
_symmetry.space_group_name_H-M   'P 1'
#
loop_
_entity.id
_entity.type
_entity.pdbx_description
1 polymer ?
#
loop_
_entity_poly.entity_id
_entity_poly.type
_entity_poly.pdbx_seq_one_letter_code
_entity_poly.pdbx_strand_id
1 'polypeptide(L)'
;SDSEIDSETSELCQIITTETDRLRNLVDRLLGPSQLPKFAPINIHEVTEHVATLIDVEVQGGLTVVRDYDPSIPDLSGDREQLIQAVLNVARNAMQAMLESDLPQRRLTFKSRIQRNFTIAGQHHKALCRLDIIDTGPGISADIKERIFFPMISGRSEGTGLGLTIAQSAINVHQGIIECDSEPGSTRFSIYLPIKA
;
A
#
# COMPACT_ATOMS: atom_id res chain seq x y z
N SER A 1 -43.52 -15.71 19.46
CA SER A 1 -43.63 -15.34 18.05
C SER A 1 -43.22 -13.89 17.76
N ASP A 2 -43.67 -12.86 18.50
CA ASP A 2 -43.25 -11.47 18.27
C ASP A 2 -41.77 -11.22 18.58
N SER A 3 -41.22 -11.85 19.61
CA SER A 3 -39.80 -11.73 19.98
C SER A 3 -38.83 -12.42 19.01
N GLU A 4 -39.28 -13.42 18.29
CA GLU A 4 -38.48 -14.09 17.22
C GLU A 4 -38.42 -13.23 15.94
N ILE A 5 -39.53 -12.57 15.60
CA ILE A 5 -39.59 -11.65 14.47
C ILE A 5 -38.71 -10.42 14.70
N ASP A 6 -38.70 -9.88 15.94
CA ASP A 6 -37.81 -8.77 16.33
C ASP A 6 -36.31 -9.15 16.27
N SER A 7 -35.97 -10.40 16.64
CA SER A 7 -34.60 -10.90 16.57
C SER A 7 -34.14 -11.07 15.10
N GLU A 8 -34.96 -11.70 14.26
CA GLU A 8 -34.67 -11.87 12.82
C GLU A 8 -34.56 -10.52 12.09
N THR A 9 -35.45 -9.58 12.41
CA THR A 9 -35.41 -8.23 11.84
C THR A 9 -34.15 -7.48 12.26
N SER A 10 -33.72 -7.64 13.51
CA SER A 10 -32.47 -7.04 14.03
C SER A 10 -31.23 -7.61 13.35
N GLU A 11 -31.17 -8.93 13.14
CA GLU A 11 -30.08 -9.59 12.41
C GLU A 11 -30.00 -9.14 10.95
N LEU A 12 -31.15 -9.06 10.26
CA LEU A 12 -31.24 -8.57 8.88
C LEU A 12 -30.79 -7.10 8.79
N CYS A 13 -31.20 -6.25 9.72
CA CYS A 13 -30.74 -4.85 9.80
C CYS A 13 -29.23 -4.74 10.02
N GLN A 14 -28.64 -5.59 10.86
CA GLN A 14 -27.20 -5.64 11.06
C GLN A 14 -26.45 -6.07 9.78
N ILE A 15 -26.95 -7.10 9.10
CA ILE A 15 -26.35 -7.56 7.83
C ILE A 15 -26.42 -6.46 6.77
N ILE A 16 -27.57 -5.80 6.60
CA ILE A 16 -27.74 -4.71 5.63
C ILE A 16 -26.81 -3.54 5.97
N THR A 17 -26.70 -3.15 7.22
CA THR A 17 -25.80 -2.07 7.65
C THR A 17 -24.35 -2.42 7.38
N THR A 18 -23.93 -3.64 7.72
CA THR A 18 -22.57 -4.13 7.49
C THR A 18 -22.22 -4.18 5.99
N GLU A 19 -23.13 -4.69 5.15
CA GLU A 19 -22.91 -4.73 3.71
C GLU A 19 -22.96 -3.34 3.07
N THR A 20 -23.79 -2.43 3.59
CA THR A 20 -23.83 -1.04 3.11
C THR A 20 -22.54 -0.30 3.44
N ASP A 21 -22.01 -0.49 4.65
CA ASP A 21 -20.70 0.09 5.05
C ASP A 21 -19.56 -0.52 4.24
N ARG A 22 -19.64 -1.82 3.94
CA ARG A 22 -18.69 -2.50 3.06
C ARG A 22 -18.72 -1.94 1.65
N LEU A 23 -19.91 -1.75 1.07
CA LEU A 23 -20.09 -1.14 -0.25
C LEU A 23 -19.62 0.31 -0.27
N ARG A 24 -19.94 1.11 0.75
CA ARG A 24 -19.43 2.48 0.89
C ARG A 24 -17.91 2.50 0.90
N ASN A 25 -17.28 1.64 1.72
CA ASN A 25 -15.82 1.51 1.77
C ASN A 25 -15.21 1.07 0.44
N LEU A 26 -15.90 0.22 -0.34
CA LEU A 26 -15.48 -0.18 -1.67
C LEU A 26 -15.58 0.99 -2.66
N VAL A 27 -16.67 1.74 -2.63
CA VAL A 27 -16.88 2.94 -3.48
C VAL A 27 -15.86 4.02 -3.15
N ASP A 28 -15.65 4.32 -1.87
CA ASP A 28 -14.65 5.29 -1.42
C ASP A 28 -13.22 4.87 -1.84
N ARG A 29 -12.94 3.58 -1.84
CA ARG A 29 -11.67 3.02 -2.34
C ARG A 29 -11.54 3.08 -3.87
N LEU A 30 -12.64 2.92 -4.62
CA LEU A 30 -12.66 2.99 -6.09
C LEU A 30 -12.55 4.43 -6.60
N LEU A 31 -13.21 5.36 -5.92
CA LEU A 31 -13.18 6.78 -6.30
C LEU A 31 -11.88 7.47 -5.88
N GLY A 32 -11.04 6.80 -5.09
CA GLY A 32 -9.88 7.42 -4.47
C GLY A 32 -10.28 8.43 -3.39
N PRO A 33 -9.33 9.16 -2.80
CA PRO A 33 -9.66 10.15 -1.80
C PRO A 33 -10.55 11.22 -2.43
N SER A 34 -11.80 11.30 -1.94
CA SER A 34 -12.83 12.26 -2.40
C SER A 34 -12.47 13.72 -2.14
N GLN A 35 -11.34 13.98 -1.50
CA GLN A 35 -10.84 15.32 -1.21
C GLN A 35 -9.70 15.68 -2.17
N LEU A 36 -9.67 16.94 -2.58
CA LEU A 36 -8.52 17.51 -3.31
C LEU A 36 -7.25 17.30 -2.49
N PRO A 37 -6.14 16.83 -3.12
CA PRO A 37 -4.88 16.59 -2.43
C PRO A 37 -4.39 17.84 -1.70
N LYS A 38 -3.99 17.69 -0.45
CA LYS A 38 -3.43 18.76 0.39
C LYS A 38 -1.91 18.69 0.35
N PHE A 39 -1.30 19.27 -0.68
CA PHE A 39 0.14 19.27 -0.83
C PHE A 39 0.83 20.17 0.20
N ALA A 40 1.77 19.61 0.94
CA ALA A 40 2.63 20.29 1.90
C ALA A 40 4.05 19.70 1.84
N PRO A 41 5.08 20.37 2.41
CA PRO A 41 6.36 19.72 2.66
C PRO A 41 6.18 18.55 3.62
N ILE A 42 6.68 17.38 3.25
CA ILE A 42 6.59 16.15 4.05
C ILE A 42 7.93 15.43 4.10
N ASN A 43 8.25 14.91 5.25
CA ASN A 43 9.35 13.97 5.41
C ASN A 43 8.86 12.55 5.10
N ILE A 44 9.42 11.92 4.06
CA ILE A 44 9.02 10.57 3.65
C ILE A 44 9.28 9.52 4.74
N HIS A 45 10.29 9.75 5.58
CA HIS A 45 10.60 8.82 6.68
C HIS A 45 9.53 8.86 7.77
N GLU A 46 8.86 9.99 8.01
CA GLU A 46 7.72 10.04 8.94
C GLU A 46 6.53 9.25 8.40
N VAL A 47 6.30 9.28 7.08
CA VAL A 47 5.28 8.46 6.41
C VAL A 47 5.58 6.98 6.56
N THR A 48 6.82 6.58 6.24
CA THR A 48 7.24 5.17 6.32
C THR A 48 7.28 4.66 7.75
N GLU A 49 7.73 5.47 8.70
CA GLU A 49 7.79 5.08 10.12
C GLU A 49 6.39 4.90 10.71
N HIS A 50 5.45 5.78 10.35
CA HIS A 50 4.05 5.61 10.74
C HIS A 50 3.49 4.26 10.26
N VAL A 51 3.74 3.91 8.99
CA VAL A 51 3.30 2.63 8.43
C VAL A 51 4.02 1.44 9.08
N ALA A 52 5.34 1.54 9.26
CA ALA A 52 6.13 0.49 9.91
C ALA A 52 5.63 0.19 11.32
N THR A 53 5.27 1.23 12.08
CA THR A 53 4.69 1.08 13.43
C THR A 53 3.32 0.40 13.38
N LEU A 54 2.46 0.76 12.41
CA LEU A 54 1.16 0.10 12.25
C LEU A 54 1.33 -1.39 11.94
N ILE A 55 2.26 -1.75 11.04
CA ILE A 55 2.55 -3.14 10.70
C ILE A 55 3.11 -3.90 11.92
N ASP A 56 4.04 -3.31 12.68
CA ASP A 56 4.61 -3.93 13.90
C ASP A 56 3.49 -4.29 14.92
N VAL A 57 2.51 -3.38 15.10
CA VAL A 57 1.37 -3.62 15.99
C VAL A 57 0.42 -4.69 15.44
N GLU A 58 0.16 -4.68 14.13
CA GLU A 58 -0.79 -5.59 13.48
C GLU A 58 -0.28 -7.05 13.51
N VAL A 59 1.03 -7.26 13.37
CA VAL A 59 1.64 -8.61 13.26
C VAL A 59 1.96 -9.27 14.60
N GLN A 60 2.03 -8.53 15.69
CA GLN A 60 2.30 -9.04 17.04
C GLN A 60 3.51 -10.01 17.12
N GLY A 61 4.60 -9.71 16.39
CA GLY A 61 5.86 -10.47 16.45
C GLY A 61 6.00 -11.61 15.41
N GLY A 62 5.03 -11.83 14.52
CA GLY A 62 5.12 -12.86 13.46
C GLY A 62 5.99 -12.46 12.24
N LEU A 63 6.55 -11.24 12.23
CA LEU A 63 7.28 -10.63 11.14
C LEU A 63 8.38 -9.70 11.69
N THR A 64 9.54 -9.65 11.03
CA THR A 64 10.59 -8.67 11.33
C THR A 64 10.47 -7.48 10.39
N VAL A 65 10.24 -6.27 10.94
CA VAL A 65 10.23 -5.01 10.18
C VAL A 65 11.61 -4.37 10.25
N VAL A 66 12.24 -4.14 9.09
CA VAL A 66 13.57 -3.53 8.94
C VAL A 66 13.44 -2.15 8.32
N ARG A 67 14.18 -1.18 8.86
CA ARG A 67 14.24 0.21 8.42
C ARG A 67 15.66 0.51 7.91
N ASP A 68 15.78 0.90 6.65
CA ASP A 68 17.05 1.24 5.98
C ASP A 68 16.88 2.56 5.23
N TYR A 69 16.93 3.66 5.98
CA TYR A 69 16.63 5.00 5.49
C TYR A 69 17.89 5.80 5.14
N ASP A 70 17.82 6.51 4.01
CA ASP A 70 18.81 7.51 3.60
C ASP A 70 18.46 8.88 4.19
N PRO A 71 19.19 9.36 5.23
CA PRO A 71 18.86 10.61 5.90
C PRO A 71 19.10 11.85 5.04
N SER A 72 19.68 11.71 3.86
CA SER A 72 19.94 12.82 2.95
C SER A 72 18.76 13.22 2.08
N ILE A 73 17.63 12.46 2.15
CA ILE A 73 16.43 12.77 1.39
C ILE A 73 15.76 14.01 1.99
N PRO A 74 15.60 15.09 1.21
CA PRO A 74 14.92 16.30 1.68
C PRO A 74 13.40 16.09 1.71
N ASP A 75 12.69 17.05 2.32
CA ASP A 75 11.24 17.07 2.29
C ASP A 75 10.71 17.04 0.86
N LEU A 76 9.65 16.27 0.66
CA LEU A 76 8.92 16.15 -0.59
C LEU A 76 7.67 17.04 -0.55
N SER A 77 7.19 17.47 -1.73
CA SER A 77 5.87 18.10 -1.82
C SER A 77 4.81 17.01 -2.02
N GLY A 78 3.93 16.82 -1.04
CA GLY A 78 2.93 15.75 -1.12
C GLY A 78 1.79 15.89 -0.12
N ASP A 79 0.80 15.02 -0.28
CA ASP A 79 -0.29 14.80 0.66
C ASP A 79 0.08 13.61 1.57
N ARG A 80 0.31 13.92 2.86
CA ARG A 80 0.76 12.95 3.85
C ARG A 80 -0.18 11.75 4.00
N GLU A 81 -1.49 12.01 4.02
CA GLU A 81 -2.51 10.97 4.23
C GLU A 81 -2.57 10.01 3.03
N GLN A 82 -2.53 10.56 1.81
CA GLN A 82 -2.52 9.75 0.59
C GLN A 82 -1.25 8.89 0.49
N LEU A 83 -0.09 9.42 0.87
CA LEU A 83 1.16 8.66 0.86
C LEU A 83 1.19 7.59 1.95
N ILE A 84 0.67 7.87 3.16
CA ILE A 84 0.50 6.85 4.20
C ILE A 84 -0.39 5.72 3.67
N GLN A 85 -1.53 6.04 3.06
CA GLN A 85 -2.44 5.05 2.50
C GLN A 85 -1.77 4.20 1.40
N ALA A 86 -1.02 4.84 0.49
CA ALA A 86 -0.31 4.14 -0.57
C ALA A 86 0.73 3.15 0.00
N VAL A 87 1.59 3.61 0.90
CA VAL A 87 2.64 2.79 1.52
C VAL A 87 2.02 1.66 2.36
N LEU A 88 0.95 1.95 3.12
CA LEU A 88 0.24 0.96 3.92
C LEU A 88 -0.41 -0.13 3.08
N ASN A 89 -1.02 0.22 1.95
CA ASN A 89 -1.61 -0.76 1.04
C ASN A 89 -0.56 -1.72 0.48
N VAL A 90 0.62 -1.22 0.10
CA VAL A 90 1.73 -2.06 -0.36
C VAL A 90 2.27 -2.92 0.78
N ALA A 91 2.51 -2.34 1.95
CA ALA A 91 3.05 -3.03 3.12
C ALA A 91 2.11 -4.14 3.63
N ARG A 92 0.80 -3.89 3.66
CA ARG A 92 -0.20 -4.91 4.03
C ARG A 92 -0.26 -6.04 3.03
N ASN A 93 -0.16 -5.76 1.73
CA ASN A 93 -0.08 -6.82 0.72
C ASN A 93 1.14 -7.71 0.93
N ALA A 94 2.29 -7.14 1.21
CA ALA A 94 3.53 -7.85 1.53
C ALA A 94 3.39 -8.70 2.81
N MET A 95 2.90 -8.08 3.89
CA MET A 95 2.64 -8.73 5.16
C MET A 95 1.72 -9.94 5.01
N GLN A 96 0.57 -9.76 4.38
CA GLN A 96 -0.41 -10.83 4.18
C GLN A 96 0.15 -11.98 3.35
N ALA A 97 0.92 -11.68 2.25
CA ALA A 97 1.57 -12.71 1.44
C ALA A 97 2.53 -13.57 2.25
N MET A 98 3.26 -12.97 3.18
CA MET A 98 4.17 -13.68 4.07
C MET A 98 3.43 -14.47 5.15
N LEU A 99 2.33 -13.94 5.72
CA LEU A 99 1.58 -14.62 6.77
C LEU A 99 0.80 -15.83 6.25
N GLU A 100 0.30 -15.77 5.02
CA GLU A 100 -0.39 -16.88 4.35
C GLU A 100 0.57 -17.99 3.87
N SER A 101 1.88 -17.74 3.90
CA SER A 101 2.91 -18.67 3.43
C SER A 101 3.61 -19.37 4.60
N ASP A 102 3.98 -20.63 4.40
CA ASP A 102 4.73 -21.41 5.38
C ASP A 102 6.24 -21.11 5.28
N LEU A 103 6.62 -19.88 5.60
CA LEU A 103 7.99 -19.38 5.50
C LEU A 103 8.66 -19.38 6.89
N PRO A 104 9.90 -19.88 6.99
CA PRO A 104 10.62 -19.96 8.27
C PRO A 104 11.04 -18.58 8.81
N GLN A 105 11.20 -17.59 7.94
CA GLN A 105 11.55 -16.22 8.30
C GLN A 105 10.73 -15.24 7.44
N ARG A 106 10.07 -14.30 8.09
CA ARG A 106 9.28 -13.25 7.45
C ARG A 106 9.92 -11.91 7.74
N ARG A 107 10.31 -11.20 6.69
CA ARG A 107 10.96 -9.91 6.80
C ARG A 107 10.32 -8.92 5.83
N LEU A 108 9.91 -7.77 6.37
CA LEU A 108 9.47 -6.61 5.59
C LEU A 108 10.49 -5.49 5.77
N THR A 109 11.07 -5.00 4.67
CA THR A 109 12.07 -3.95 4.70
C THR A 109 11.56 -2.70 4.03
N PHE A 110 11.58 -1.58 4.74
CA PHE A 110 11.40 -0.24 4.19
C PHE A 110 12.77 0.36 3.93
N LYS A 111 13.07 0.67 2.66
CA LYS A 111 14.36 1.20 2.25
C LYS A 111 14.17 2.45 1.42
N SER A 112 14.82 3.55 1.79
CA SER A 112 14.79 4.80 1.03
C SER A 112 16.16 5.15 0.47
N ARG A 113 16.20 5.71 -0.75
CA ARG A 113 17.43 6.18 -1.42
C ARG A 113 17.12 7.36 -2.33
N ILE A 114 18.11 8.21 -2.57
CA ILE A 114 18.04 9.19 -3.64
C ILE A 114 18.42 8.51 -4.96
N GLN A 115 17.50 8.55 -5.92
CA GLN A 115 17.75 8.12 -7.30
C GLN A 115 18.05 9.36 -8.15
N ARG A 116 19.21 9.42 -8.79
CA ARG A 116 19.62 10.54 -9.65
C ARG A 116 19.43 10.24 -11.13
N ASN A 117 19.18 11.30 -11.92
CA ASN A 117 19.10 11.21 -13.38
C ASN A 117 18.11 10.15 -13.87
N PHE A 118 16.88 10.23 -13.41
CA PHE A 118 15.83 9.27 -13.72
C PHE A 118 14.71 9.91 -14.53
N THR A 119 14.09 9.16 -15.44
CA THR A 119 13.01 9.66 -16.29
C THR A 119 11.69 8.98 -15.92
N ILE A 120 10.68 9.77 -15.56
CA ILE A 120 9.31 9.31 -15.32
C ILE A 120 8.41 9.87 -16.43
N ALA A 121 7.65 9.00 -17.11
CA ALA A 121 6.68 9.39 -18.14
C ALA A 121 7.25 10.39 -19.17
N GLY A 122 8.52 10.23 -19.58
CA GLY A 122 9.21 11.12 -20.51
C GLY A 122 9.77 12.40 -19.89
N GLN A 123 9.56 12.64 -18.60
CA GLN A 123 10.05 13.80 -17.86
C GLN A 123 11.34 13.45 -17.10
N HIS A 124 12.44 14.15 -17.40
CA HIS A 124 13.72 13.93 -16.74
C HIS A 124 13.75 14.63 -15.37
N HIS A 125 14.08 13.88 -14.33
CA HIS A 125 14.25 14.36 -12.96
C HIS A 125 15.72 14.24 -12.52
N LYS A 126 16.27 15.33 -11.99
CA LYS A 126 17.65 15.33 -11.46
C LYS A 126 17.79 14.43 -10.24
N ALA A 127 16.75 14.38 -9.41
CA ALA A 127 16.69 13.57 -8.22
C ALA A 127 15.24 13.14 -7.90
N LEU A 128 15.10 11.90 -7.48
CA LEU A 128 13.85 11.30 -6.98
C LEU A 128 14.11 10.68 -5.62
N CYS A 129 13.12 10.68 -4.77
CA CYS A 129 13.05 9.77 -3.63
C CYS A 129 12.60 8.41 -4.15
N ARG A 130 13.40 7.38 -3.97
CA ARG A 130 13.03 5.98 -4.17
C ARG A 130 12.77 5.36 -2.82
N LEU A 131 11.54 4.87 -2.62
CA LEU A 131 11.13 4.08 -1.48
C LEU A 131 10.85 2.65 -1.92
N ASP A 132 11.66 1.71 -1.46
CA ASP A 132 11.46 0.29 -1.67
C ASP A 132 10.77 -0.33 -0.46
N ILE A 133 9.73 -1.12 -0.72
CA ILE A 133 9.07 -2.00 0.23
C ILE A 133 9.36 -3.42 -0.24
N ILE A 134 10.17 -4.14 0.55
CA ILE A 134 10.72 -5.45 0.16
C ILE A 134 10.25 -6.49 1.15
N ASP A 135 9.66 -7.56 0.66
CA ASP A 135 9.25 -8.71 1.45
C ASP A 135 9.99 -9.98 1.03
N THR A 136 10.03 -10.94 1.94
CA THR A 136 10.59 -12.27 1.72
C THR A 136 9.49 -13.31 1.44
N GLY A 137 8.38 -12.87 0.87
CA GLY A 137 7.20 -13.68 0.58
C GLY A 137 7.40 -14.69 -0.56
N PRO A 138 6.32 -15.39 -0.94
CA PRO A 138 6.38 -16.45 -1.96
C PRO A 138 6.62 -15.89 -3.37
N GLY A 139 6.59 -14.58 -3.55
CA GLY A 139 6.62 -13.95 -4.86
C GLY A 139 5.24 -13.83 -5.50
N ILE A 140 5.21 -13.18 -6.66
CA ILE A 140 4.00 -12.96 -7.47
C ILE A 140 4.17 -13.73 -8.77
N SER A 141 3.17 -14.53 -9.14
CA SER A 141 3.20 -15.31 -10.38
C SER A 141 3.23 -14.40 -11.62
N ALA A 142 3.87 -14.85 -12.68
CA ALA A 142 4.09 -14.05 -13.89
C ALA A 142 2.77 -13.58 -14.56
N ASP A 143 1.74 -14.42 -14.54
CA ASP A 143 0.40 -14.13 -15.09
C ASP A 143 -0.33 -13.02 -14.33
N ILE A 144 -0.06 -12.85 -13.04
CA ILE A 144 -0.64 -11.80 -12.21
C ILE A 144 0.25 -10.55 -12.23
N LYS A 145 1.57 -10.69 -12.25
CA LYS A 145 2.55 -9.59 -12.15
C LYS A 145 2.27 -8.44 -13.13
N GLU A 146 1.89 -8.76 -14.37
CA GLU A 146 1.59 -7.73 -15.39
C GLU A 146 0.31 -6.94 -15.11
N ARG A 147 -0.57 -7.48 -14.25
CA ARG A 147 -1.90 -6.93 -13.99
C ARG A 147 -2.15 -6.57 -12.53
N ILE A 148 -1.14 -6.62 -11.66
CA ILE A 148 -1.31 -6.40 -10.22
C ILE A 148 -1.86 -5.01 -9.86
N PHE A 149 -1.70 -4.03 -10.75
CA PHE A 149 -2.20 -2.67 -10.58
C PHE A 149 -3.59 -2.45 -11.18
N PHE A 150 -4.16 -3.43 -11.89
CA PHE A 150 -5.54 -3.33 -12.37
C PHE A 150 -6.53 -3.60 -11.23
N PRO A 151 -7.67 -2.87 -11.21
CA PRO A 151 -8.69 -3.08 -10.20
C PRO A 151 -9.22 -4.52 -10.20
N MET A 152 -9.57 -5.02 -9.01
CA MET A 152 -10.15 -6.36 -8.81
C MET A 152 -9.23 -7.54 -9.21
N ILE A 153 -7.98 -7.30 -9.47
CA ILE A 153 -6.99 -8.36 -9.65
C ILE A 153 -6.41 -8.70 -8.28
N SER A 154 -6.66 -9.92 -7.84
CA SER A 154 -6.12 -10.48 -6.60
C SER A 154 -5.68 -11.91 -6.84
N GLY A 155 -4.49 -12.25 -6.38
CA GLY A 155 -4.06 -13.65 -6.29
C GLY A 155 -4.64 -14.41 -5.09
N ARG A 156 -5.51 -13.76 -4.30
CA ARG A 156 -6.09 -14.27 -3.04
C ARG A 156 -7.60 -14.29 -3.10
N SER A 157 -8.20 -15.33 -2.49
CA SER A 157 -9.64 -15.53 -2.45
C SER A 157 -10.40 -14.43 -1.69
N GLU A 158 -9.80 -13.84 -0.67
CA GLU A 158 -10.41 -12.78 0.16
C GLU A 158 -9.91 -11.36 -0.17
N GLY A 159 -8.99 -11.22 -1.11
CA GLY A 159 -8.45 -9.93 -1.51
C GLY A 159 -9.41 -9.14 -2.40
N THR A 160 -9.70 -7.88 -2.06
CA THR A 160 -10.54 -6.99 -2.90
C THR A 160 -9.87 -6.62 -4.23
N GLY A 161 -8.55 -6.81 -4.38
CA GLY A 161 -7.78 -6.41 -5.55
C GLY A 161 -7.71 -4.90 -5.77
N LEU A 162 -8.06 -4.07 -4.77
CA LEU A 162 -8.10 -2.61 -4.89
C LEU A 162 -6.88 -1.91 -4.25
N GLY A 163 -6.19 -2.56 -3.32
CA GLY A 163 -5.12 -1.93 -2.54
C GLY A 163 -3.99 -1.36 -3.40
N LEU A 164 -3.48 -2.12 -4.36
CA LEU A 164 -2.40 -1.68 -5.25
C LEU A 164 -2.87 -0.63 -6.27
N THR A 165 -4.12 -0.70 -6.74
CA THR A 165 -4.72 0.33 -7.60
C THR A 165 -4.82 1.67 -6.87
N ILE A 166 -5.22 1.66 -5.61
CA ILE A 166 -5.28 2.86 -4.76
C ILE A 166 -3.88 3.41 -4.53
N ALA A 167 -2.90 2.54 -4.23
CA ALA A 167 -1.52 2.95 -4.08
C ALA A 167 -0.99 3.62 -5.36
N GLN A 168 -1.20 3.01 -6.53
CA GLN A 168 -0.80 3.57 -7.81
C GLN A 168 -1.47 4.93 -8.08
N SER A 169 -2.78 5.04 -7.83
CA SER A 169 -3.52 6.29 -8.01
C SER A 169 -2.94 7.42 -7.14
N ALA A 170 -2.70 7.15 -5.85
CA ALA A 170 -2.10 8.11 -4.94
C ALA A 170 -0.70 8.54 -5.38
N ILE A 171 0.14 7.60 -5.82
CA ILE A 171 1.49 7.89 -6.31
C ILE A 171 1.44 8.70 -7.61
N ASN A 172 0.52 8.40 -8.54
CA ASN A 172 0.33 9.16 -9.78
C ASN A 172 -0.08 10.62 -9.50
N VAL A 173 -0.95 10.87 -8.51
CA VAL A 173 -1.31 12.23 -8.05
C VAL A 173 -0.07 13.01 -7.62
N HIS A 174 0.93 12.33 -7.06
CA HIS A 174 2.23 12.91 -6.67
C HIS A 174 3.25 12.97 -7.81
N GLN A 175 2.83 12.72 -9.06
CA GLN A 175 3.71 12.69 -10.24
C GLN A 175 4.82 11.63 -10.13
N GLY A 176 4.58 10.62 -9.30
CA GLY A 176 5.46 9.47 -9.08
C GLY A 176 5.05 8.27 -9.91
N ILE A 177 5.84 7.21 -9.79
CA ILE A 177 5.50 5.88 -10.32
C ILE A 177 5.74 4.81 -9.25
N ILE A 178 5.05 3.69 -9.39
CA ILE A 178 5.27 2.49 -8.61
C ILE A 178 5.58 1.32 -9.55
N GLU A 179 6.63 0.59 -9.24
CA GLU A 179 7.09 -0.58 -9.99
C GLU A 179 7.11 -1.80 -9.07
N CYS A 180 6.97 -2.99 -9.66
CA CYS A 180 7.05 -4.25 -8.96
C CYS A 180 8.09 -5.16 -9.62
N ASP A 181 9.05 -5.62 -8.82
CA ASP A 181 9.96 -6.69 -9.16
C ASP A 181 9.76 -7.84 -8.19
N SER A 182 9.52 -9.07 -8.70
CA SER A 182 9.15 -10.19 -7.85
C SER A 182 9.69 -11.49 -8.39
N GLU A 183 10.29 -12.26 -7.48
CA GLU A 183 10.72 -13.63 -7.64
C GLU A 183 10.40 -14.42 -6.35
N PRO A 184 10.35 -15.74 -6.38
CA PRO A 184 10.14 -16.52 -5.17
C PRO A 184 11.17 -16.19 -4.09
N GLY A 185 10.70 -15.81 -2.90
CA GLY A 185 11.54 -15.39 -1.78
C GLY A 185 11.87 -13.90 -1.74
N SER A 186 11.49 -13.11 -2.73
CA SER A 186 11.71 -11.66 -2.73
C SER A 186 10.72 -10.93 -3.63
N THR A 187 9.87 -10.08 -3.05
CA THR A 187 9.07 -9.11 -3.79
C THR A 187 9.48 -7.71 -3.39
N ARG A 188 9.70 -6.85 -4.37
CA ARG A 188 10.04 -5.45 -4.17
C ARG A 188 9.06 -4.56 -4.90
N PHE A 189 8.40 -3.69 -4.16
CA PHE A 189 7.69 -2.55 -4.72
C PHE A 189 8.56 -1.31 -4.57
N SER A 190 8.87 -0.64 -5.70
CA SER A 190 9.67 0.58 -5.74
C SER A 190 8.77 1.77 -6.08
N ILE A 191 8.65 2.70 -5.15
CA ILE A 191 7.89 3.95 -5.30
C ILE A 191 8.90 5.06 -5.57
N TYR A 192 8.71 5.80 -6.66
CA TYR A 192 9.55 6.94 -7.05
C TYR A 192 8.75 8.21 -6.96
N LEU A 193 9.20 9.16 -6.14
CA LEU A 193 8.54 10.45 -5.92
C LEU A 193 9.49 11.59 -6.30
N PRO A 194 9.05 12.60 -7.11
CA PRO A 194 9.89 13.73 -7.47
C PRO A 194 10.33 14.55 -6.26
N ILE A 195 11.62 14.83 -6.16
CA ILE A 195 12.17 15.85 -5.27
C ILE A 195 12.09 17.17 -6.03
N LYS A 196 11.17 18.04 -5.61
CA LYS A 196 11.08 19.40 -6.20
C LYS A 196 12.24 20.22 -5.66
N ALA A 197 13.06 20.75 -6.59
CA ALA A 197 14.15 21.68 -6.28
C ALA A 197 13.58 23.05 -5.90
#